data_cc99e94bc250105187f2732f53690ddd
#
_entry.id   cc99e94bc250105187f2732f53690ddd
#
_cell.length_a   1.000
_cell.length_b   1.000
_cell.length_c   1.000
_cell.angle_alpha   90.00
_cell.angle_beta   90.00
_cell.angle_gamma   90.00
#
_symmetry.space_group_name_H-M   'P 1'
#
loop_
_entity.id
_entity.type
_entity.pdbx_description
1 polymer ?
#
loop_
_entity_poly.entity_id
_entity_poly.type
_entity_poly.pdbx_seq_one_letter_code
_entity_poly.pdbx_strand_id
1 'polypeptide(L)'
;MTLALTAGEKGAPAGADVAQYRKNKIAEAEAFAKELGGESYVLDYVDGLLPDNDEVRFQVCDIIRKVKPDIIVTHHENSMHKDHATCHKIVVDAWFYAAIEGFQRAEPRHFARNLYFAENWEDAPGFEPYVYLDVSDGFSLWEKAIDHHWFAVHSTSFPYKEYYSHLKRLRGIQGRKGYCECFMIPKEQYKLVKTLEDI
;
A
#
# COMPACT_ATOMS: atom_id res chain seq x y z
N MET A 1 -6.22 -4.70 6.78
CA MET A 1 -6.30 -3.25 7.05
C MET A 1 -5.54 -2.49 5.97
N THR A 2 -6.07 -1.36 5.53
CA THR A 2 -5.36 -0.39 4.68
C THR A 2 -5.03 0.86 5.49
N LEU A 3 -3.89 1.50 5.20
CA LEU A 3 -3.47 2.77 5.79
C LEU A 3 -3.07 3.72 4.66
N ALA A 4 -3.79 4.82 4.51
CA ALA A 4 -3.42 5.92 3.62
C ALA A 4 -2.87 7.09 4.45
N LEU A 5 -1.70 7.63 4.07
CA LEU A 5 -1.11 8.76 4.77
C LEU A 5 -1.74 10.10 4.34
N THR A 6 -2.28 10.14 3.11
CA THR A 6 -3.06 11.26 2.56
C THR A 6 -4.34 10.73 1.94
N ALA A 7 -5.34 11.57 1.76
CA ALA A 7 -6.62 11.15 1.16
C ALA A 7 -6.64 11.23 -0.38
N GLY A 8 -5.61 11.76 -1.04
CA GLY A 8 -5.57 11.92 -2.49
C GLY A 8 -6.43 13.09 -3.00
N GLU A 9 -6.65 14.11 -2.17
CA GLU A 9 -7.58 15.21 -2.47
C GLU A 9 -7.10 16.16 -3.58
N LYS A 10 -5.80 16.17 -3.90
CA LYS A 10 -5.28 16.97 -5.01
C LYS A 10 -5.67 16.42 -6.40
N GLY A 11 -6.11 15.17 -6.45
CA GLY A 11 -6.73 14.60 -7.64
C GLY A 11 -8.16 15.08 -7.92
N ALA A 12 -8.67 16.08 -7.18
CA ALA A 12 -10.01 16.64 -7.38
C ALA A 12 -10.17 17.22 -8.79
N PRO A 13 -11.31 16.98 -9.48
CA PRO A 13 -11.61 17.61 -10.75
C PRO A 13 -11.62 19.13 -10.66
N ALA A 14 -11.34 19.81 -11.79
CA ALA A 14 -11.35 21.26 -11.84
C ALA A 14 -12.71 21.82 -11.39
N GLY A 15 -12.69 22.79 -10.47
CA GLY A 15 -13.90 23.42 -9.92
C GLY A 15 -14.61 22.61 -8.81
N ALA A 16 -14.12 21.45 -8.44
CA ALA A 16 -14.67 20.69 -7.31
C ALA A 16 -14.31 21.34 -5.96
N ASP A 17 -15.20 21.17 -4.98
CA ASP A 17 -14.89 21.47 -3.57
C ASP A 17 -13.89 20.43 -3.05
N VAL A 18 -12.65 20.85 -2.83
CA VAL A 18 -11.55 19.96 -2.39
C VAL A 18 -11.84 19.37 -1.02
N ALA A 19 -12.47 20.12 -0.10
CA ALA A 19 -12.79 19.62 1.23
C ALA A 19 -13.87 18.53 1.18
N GLN A 20 -14.88 18.70 0.35
CA GLN A 20 -15.89 17.68 0.12
C GLN A 20 -15.30 16.47 -0.63
N TYR A 21 -14.44 16.72 -1.62
CA TYR A 21 -13.76 15.64 -2.35
C TYR A 21 -12.91 14.79 -1.41
N ARG A 22 -12.16 15.41 -0.46
CA ARG A 22 -11.41 14.69 0.56
C ARG A 22 -12.31 13.75 1.39
N LYS A 23 -13.46 14.24 1.85
CA LYS A 23 -14.43 13.43 2.61
C LYS A 23 -14.90 12.22 1.79
N ASN A 24 -15.20 12.44 0.51
CA ASN A 24 -15.61 11.37 -0.39
C ASN A 24 -14.50 10.33 -0.55
N LYS A 25 -13.24 10.76 -0.72
CA LYS A 25 -12.09 9.85 -0.86
C LYS A 25 -11.88 8.98 0.39
N ILE A 26 -12.08 9.54 1.58
CA ILE A 26 -12.02 8.77 2.84
C ILE A 26 -13.15 7.73 2.87
N ALA A 27 -14.38 8.11 2.53
CA ALA A 27 -15.52 7.19 2.48
C ALA A 27 -15.33 6.08 1.42
N GLU A 28 -14.72 6.40 0.26
CA GLU A 28 -14.35 5.43 -0.77
C GLU A 28 -13.33 4.42 -0.26
N ALA A 29 -12.30 4.88 0.47
CA ALA A 29 -11.28 3.99 1.06
C ALA A 29 -11.88 3.05 2.13
N GLU A 30 -12.81 3.55 2.94
CA GLU A 30 -13.55 2.74 3.92
C GLU A 30 -14.44 1.69 3.22
N ALA A 31 -15.17 2.08 2.17
CA ALA A 31 -16.03 1.18 1.40
C ALA A 31 -15.19 0.10 0.69
N PHE A 32 -14.07 0.46 0.08
CA PHE A 32 -13.11 -0.47 -0.52
C PHE A 32 -12.61 -1.50 0.50
N ALA A 33 -12.11 -1.04 1.64
CA ALA A 33 -11.59 -1.93 2.66
C ALA A 33 -12.67 -2.87 3.22
N LYS A 34 -13.88 -2.37 3.44
CA LYS A 34 -15.03 -3.14 3.91
C LYS A 34 -15.44 -4.22 2.90
N GLU A 35 -15.45 -3.93 1.60
CA GLU A 35 -15.73 -4.92 0.56
C GLU A 35 -14.73 -6.08 0.59
N LEU A 36 -13.47 -5.79 0.93
CA LEU A 36 -12.41 -6.80 1.11
C LEU A 36 -12.40 -7.45 2.50
N GLY A 37 -13.40 -7.17 3.35
CA GLY A 37 -13.48 -7.72 4.71
C GLY A 37 -12.50 -7.09 5.71
N GLY A 38 -11.99 -5.90 5.43
CA GLY A 38 -11.01 -5.20 6.25
C GLY A 38 -11.49 -3.82 6.73
N GLU A 39 -10.55 -3.06 7.27
CA GLU A 39 -10.73 -1.69 7.76
C GLU A 39 -9.75 -0.75 7.06
N SER A 40 -10.09 0.53 6.95
CA SER A 40 -9.24 1.59 6.43
C SER A 40 -8.96 2.65 7.48
N TYR A 41 -7.70 3.10 7.52
CA TYR A 41 -7.25 4.28 8.25
C TYR A 41 -6.71 5.29 7.25
N VAL A 42 -7.12 6.55 7.38
CA VAL A 42 -6.62 7.67 6.57
C VAL A 42 -6.09 8.74 7.50
N LEU A 43 -4.80 9.07 7.40
CA LEU A 43 -4.18 10.14 8.18
C LEU A 43 -4.53 11.51 7.60
N ASP A 44 -4.34 12.56 8.41
CA ASP A 44 -4.73 13.93 8.05
C ASP A 44 -3.56 14.73 7.45
N TYR A 45 -2.79 14.11 6.54
CA TYR A 45 -1.78 14.84 5.78
C TYR A 45 -2.31 15.27 4.42
N VAL A 46 -1.77 16.40 3.94
CA VAL A 46 -2.17 16.98 2.64
C VAL A 46 -1.50 16.22 1.51
N ASP A 47 -2.32 15.78 0.55
CA ASP A 47 -1.86 15.10 -0.66
C ASP A 47 -0.85 15.96 -1.46
N GLY A 48 0.24 15.34 -1.92
CA GLY A 48 1.36 16.00 -2.58
C GLY A 48 2.32 16.72 -1.62
N LEU A 49 2.00 16.80 -0.33
CA LEU A 49 2.80 17.51 0.69
C LEU A 49 3.10 16.65 1.92
N LEU A 50 3.11 15.33 1.77
CA LEU A 50 3.43 14.40 2.86
C LEU A 50 4.81 14.74 3.45
N PRO A 51 4.91 15.11 4.75
CA PRO A 51 6.17 15.47 5.36
C PRO A 51 7.03 14.23 5.64
N ASP A 52 8.33 14.35 5.39
CA ASP A 52 9.34 13.34 5.74
C ASP A 52 9.95 13.71 7.11
N ASN A 53 9.27 13.32 8.20
CA ASN A 53 9.70 13.65 9.56
C ASN A 53 9.32 12.56 10.58
N ASP A 54 9.83 12.70 11.80
CA ASP A 54 9.63 11.69 12.85
C ASP A 54 8.20 11.67 13.40
N GLU A 55 7.46 12.76 13.29
CA GLU A 55 6.06 12.82 13.72
C GLU A 55 5.23 11.78 12.94
N VAL A 56 5.33 11.80 11.60
CA VAL A 56 4.61 10.83 10.74
C VAL A 56 5.12 9.41 10.98
N ARG A 57 6.45 9.22 11.10
CA ARG A 57 7.05 7.91 11.40
C ARG A 57 6.47 7.32 12.68
N PHE A 58 6.37 8.12 13.74
CA PHE A 58 5.82 7.66 15.00
C PHE A 58 4.31 7.41 14.95
N GLN A 59 3.55 8.17 14.17
CA GLN A 59 2.13 7.85 13.96
C GLN A 59 1.96 6.50 13.27
N VAL A 60 2.74 6.23 12.23
CA VAL A 60 2.72 4.92 11.54
C VAL A 60 3.23 3.80 12.46
N CYS A 61 4.28 4.04 13.23
CA CYS A 61 4.79 3.11 14.25
C CYS A 61 3.70 2.74 15.28
N ASP A 62 2.94 3.72 15.77
CA ASP A 62 1.85 3.49 16.73
C ASP A 62 0.73 2.63 16.11
N ILE A 63 0.41 2.87 14.84
CA ILE A 63 -0.56 2.06 14.11
C ILE A 63 -0.05 0.62 13.95
N ILE A 64 1.21 0.42 13.57
CA ILE A 64 1.82 -0.91 13.46
C ILE A 64 1.76 -1.65 14.81
N ARG A 65 2.11 -0.99 15.91
CA ARG A 65 2.06 -1.59 17.25
C ARG A 65 0.63 -1.92 17.71
N LYS A 66 -0.34 -1.07 17.36
CA LYS A 66 -1.75 -1.27 17.68
C LYS A 66 -2.36 -2.42 16.89
N VAL A 67 -2.11 -2.47 15.59
CA VAL A 67 -2.69 -3.46 14.66
C VAL A 67 -1.98 -4.80 14.73
N LYS A 68 -0.69 -4.79 15.01
CA LYS A 68 0.19 -5.98 15.10
C LYS A 68 0.17 -6.85 13.83
N PRO A 69 0.44 -6.27 12.65
CA PRO A 69 0.43 -7.04 11.41
C PRO A 69 1.60 -8.03 11.34
N ASP A 70 1.38 -9.21 10.76
CA ASP A 70 2.45 -10.13 10.40
C ASP A 70 3.18 -9.70 9.12
N ILE A 71 2.46 -9.00 8.24
CA ILE A 71 2.91 -8.56 6.92
C ILE A 71 2.61 -7.08 6.75
N ILE A 72 3.59 -6.33 6.26
CA ILE A 72 3.42 -4.93 5.82
C ILE A 72 3.71 -4.88 4.32
N VAL A 73 2.83 -4.24 3.57
CA VAL A 73 3.03 -3.93 2.15
C VAL A 73 3.03 -2.41 1.99
N THR A 74 4.03 -1.87 1.31
CA THR A 74 4.15 -0.43 1.05
C THR A 74 4.68 -0.15 -0.35
N HIS A 75 4.84 1.12 -0.70
CA HIS A 75 5.42 1.54 -1.97
C HIS A 75 6.89 1.11 -2.10
N HIS A 76 7.34 0.95 -3.35
CA HIS A 76 8.77 0.87 -3.68
C HIS A 76 9.46 2.23 -3.48
N GLU A 77 10.78 2.23 -3.28
CA GLU A 77 11.56 3.44 -2.95
C GLU A 77 11.59 4.51 -4.06
N ASN A 78 11.55 4.08 -5.31
CA ASN A 78 11.62 4.97 -6.46
C ASN A 78 10.20 5.18 -7.02
N SER A 79 9.75 6.41 -7.02
CA SER A 79 8.47 6.80 -7.57
C SER A 79 8.55 8.19 -8.21
N MET A 80 7.83 8.38 -9.32
CA MET A 80 7.60 9.71 -9.86
C MET A 80 6.71 10.55 -8.94
N HIS A 81 5.89 9.93 -8.11
CA HIS A 81 5.06 10.61 -7.13
C HIS A 81 5.84 10.76 -5.81
N LYS A 82 6.13 12.01 -5.44
CA LYS A 82 6.90 12.34 -4.24
C LYS A 82 6.38 11.62 -2.99
N ASP A 83 5.06 11.62 -2.77
CA ASP A 83 4.47 11.07 -1.55
C ASP A 83 4.62 9.53 -1.48
N HIS A 84 4.68 8.82 -2.61
CA HIS A 84 4.97 7.37 -2.62
C HIS A 84 6.39 7.09 -2.11
N ALA A 85 7.39 7.81 -2.65
CA ALA A 85 8.78 7.69 -2.19
C ALA A 85 8.94 8.09 -0.72
N THR A 86 8.21 9.12 -0.28
CA THR A 86 8.18 9.55 1.13
C THR A 86 7.48 8.50 2.01
N CYS A 87 6.36 7.93 1.55
CA CYS A 87 5.65 6.86 2.25
C CYS A 87 6.55 5.63 2.45
N HIS A 88 7.30 5.22 1.41
CA HIS A 88 8.28 4.14 1.52
C HIS A 88 9.23 4.37 2.71
N LYS A 89 9.91 5.54 2.77
CA LYS A 89 10.85 5.86 3.84
C LYS A 89 10.20 5.84 5.22
N ILE A 90 9.02 6.48 5.34
CA ILE A 90 8.26 6.53 6.59
C ILE A 90 7.93 5.13 7.08
N VAL A 91 7.44 4.27 6.18
CA VAL A 91 7.00 2.90 6.58
C VAL A 91 8.19 2.02 6.94
N VAL A 92 9.31 2.10 6.22
CA VAL A 92 10.54 1.35 6.53
C VAL A 92 11.09 1.74 7.91
N ASP A 93 11.18 3.05 8.19
CA ASP A 93 11.62 3.54 9.50
C ASP A 93 10.62 3.17 10.62
N ALA A 94 9.32 3.34 10.38
CA ALA A 94 8.27 2.99 11.34
C ALA A 94 8.22 1.50 11.65
N TRP A 95 8.45 0.63 10.66
CA TRP A 95 8.58 -0.80 10.83
C TRP A 95 9.73 -1.15 11.77
N PHE A 96 10.90 -0.53 11.56
CA PHE A 96 12.06 -0.68 12.44
C PHE A 96 11.76 -0.16 13.86
N TYR A 97 11.19 1.06 13.99
CA TYR A 97 10.86 1.66 15.29
C TYR A 97 9.83 0.84 16.07
N ALA A 98 8.85 0.25 15.36
CA ALA A 98 7.83 -0.58 15.99
C ALA A 98 8.43 -1.83 16.68
N ALA A 99 9.53 -2.36 16.17
CA ALA A 99 10.20 -3.54 16.73
C ALA A 99 11.09 -3.23 17.94
N ILE A 100 11.52 -1.97 18.13
CA ILE A 100 12.52 -1.58 19.12
C ILE A 100 11.88 -1.17 20.45
N GLU A 101 12.21 -1.84 21.53
CA GLU A 101 11.70 -1.55 22.88
C GLU A 101 12.08 -0.14 23.39
N GLY A 102 13.26 0.37 22.99
CA GLY A 102 13.73 1.70 23.39
C GLY A 102 12.89 2.86 22.88
N PHE A 103 12.09 2.68 21.81
CA PHE A 103 11.08 3.64 21.40
C PHE A 103 9.83 3.48 22.26
N GLN A 104 9.76 4.22 23.36
CA GLN A 104 8.63 4.16 24.28
C GLN A 104 7.39 4.79 23.66
N ARG A 105 6.38 3.96 23.38
CA ARG A 105 5.07 4.32 22.83
C ARG A 105 3.96 3.74 23.71
N ALA A 106 2.70 4.12 23.45
CA ALA A 106 1.56 3.64 24.23
C ALA A 106 1.37 2.12 24.15
N GLU A 107 1.56 1.56 22.94
CA GLU A 107 1.46 0.12 22.71
C GLU A 107 2.84 -0.56 22.84
N PRO A 108 2.90 -1.81 23.30
CA PRO A 108 4.14 -2.58 23.36
C PRO A 108 4.73 -2.78 21.95
N ARG A 109 6.05 -3.01 21.90
CA ARG A 109 6.75 -3.28 20.64
C ARG A 109 6.09 -4.42 19.86
N HIS A 110 6.14 -4.31 18.55
CA HIS A 110 5.70 -5.35 17.63
C HIS A 110 6.64 -5.45 16.43
N PHE A 111 6.99 -6.68 16.05
CA PHE A 111 7.80 -6.97 14.87
C PHE A 111 6.96 -7.65 13.80
N ALA A 112 6.62 -6.93 12.74
CA ALA A 112 6.07 -7.51 11.53
C ALA A 112 7.18 -8.27 10.79
N ARG A 113 6.99 -9.57 10.57
CA ARG A 113 8.05 -10.46 10.05
C ARG A 113 8.40 -10.20 8.59
N ASN A 114 7.43 -9.72 7.82
CA ASN A 114 7.60 -9.56 6.38
C ASN A 114 7.24 -8.14 5.97
N LEU A 115 8.14 -7.52 5.22
CA LEU A 115 7.94 -6.24 4.55
C LEU A 115 8.06 -6.47 3.05
N TYR A 116 7.07 -6.00 2.29
CA TYR A 116 7.02 -6.11 0.84
C TYR A 116 6.79 -4.75 0.19
N PHE A 117 7.35 -4.57 -1.01
CA PHE A 117 7.11 -3.40 -1.86
C PHE A 117 6.21 -3.82 -3.02
N ALA A 118 5.05 -3.17 -3.14
CA ALA A 118 4.07 -3.48 -4.18
C ALA A 118 4.46 -2.89 -5.53
N GLU A 119 4.11 -3.61 -6.60
CA GLU A 119 4.23 -3.10 -7.96
C GLU A 119 3.20 -2.00 -8.22
N ASN A 120 3.69 -0.83 -8.68
CA ASN A 120 2.86 0.29 -9.08
C ASN A 120 3.45 0.93 -10.35
N TRP A 121 2.62 1.38 -11.27
CA TRP A 121 3.08 1.97 -12.52
C TRP A 121 3.93 3.23 -12.33
N GLU A 122 3.65 4.01 -11.28
CA GLU A 122 4.42 5.20 -10.91
C GLU A 122 5.76 4.89 -10.26
N ASP A 123 5.91 3.67 -9.72
CA ASP A 123 7.06 3.22 -8.93
C ASP A 123 7.94 2.24 -9.74
N ALA A 124 7.77 2.20 -11.08
CA ALA A 124 8.43 1.22 -11.94
C ALA A 124 9.98 1.27 -11.99
N PRO A 125 10.67 2.43 -11.89
CA PRO A 125 12.12 2.47 -11.97
C PRO A 125 12.79 1.68 -10.85
N GLY A 126 13.55 0.63 -11.22
CA GLY A 126 14.28 -0.23 -10.27
C GLY A 126 13.41 -1.25 -9.52
N PHE A 127 12.14 -1.36 -9.86
CA PHE A 127 11.30 -2.41 -9.30
C PHE A 127 11.61 -3.76 -9.97
N GLU A 128 12.04 -4.72 -9.17
CA GLU A 128 12.37 -6.08 -9.60
C GLU A 128 11.40 -7.06 -8.91
N PRO A 129 10.37 -7.57 -9.62
CA PRO A 129 9.40 -8.49 -9.02
C PRO A 129 10.09 -9.80 -8.62
N TYR A 130 9.97 -10.14 -7.35
CA TYR A 130 10.55 -11.37 -6.79
C TYR A 130 9.47 -12.33 -6.28
N VAL A 131 8.45 -11.82 -5.61
CA VAL A 131 7.32 -12.60 -5.12
C VAL A 131 6.15 -12.47 -6.08
N TYR A 132 5.63 -13.58 -6.56
CA TYR A 132 4.41 -13.66 -7.37
C TYR A 132 3.32 -14.30 -6.52
N LEU A 133 2.40 -13.50 -6.03
CA LEU A 133 1.25 -13.96 -5.25
C LEU A 133 0.10 -14.31 -6.19
N ASP A 134 -0.35 -15.57 -6.17
CA ASP A 134 -1.55 -15.99 -6.89
C ASP A 134 -2.78 -15.35 -6.25
N VAL A 135 -3.44 -14.46 -6.98
CA VAL A 135 -4.66 -13.74 -6.56
C VAL A 135 -5.87 -14.12 -7.42
N SER A 136 -5.79 -15.25 -8.12
CA SER A 136 -6.84 -15.68 -9.08
C SER A 136 -8.21 -15.78 -8.41
N ASP A 137 -8.28 -16.37 -7.22
CA ASP A 137 -9.55 -16.56 -6.48
C ASP A 137 -10.11 -15.23 -5.93
N GLY A 138 -9.25 -14.26 -5.65
CA GLY A 138 -9.61 -12.94 -5.11
C GLY A 138 -9.86 -11.88 -6.20
N PHE A 139 -9.54 -12.17 -7.46
CA PHE A 139 -9.55 -11.15 -8.51
C PHE A 139 -10.93 -10.53 -8.73
N SER A 140 -11.99 -11.33 -8.78
CA SER A 140 -13.36 -10.83 -8.95
C SER A 140 -13.83 -9.96 -7.77
N LEU A 141 -13.38 -10.28 -6.57
CA LEU A 141 -13.65 -9.46 -5.39
C LEU A 141 -12.92 -8.12 -5.47
N TRP A 142 -11.65 -8.12 -5.91
CA TRP A 142 -10.89 -6.90 -6.14
C TRP A 142 -11.53 -6.03 -7.25
N GLU A 143 -11.98 -6.63 -8.37
CA GLU A 143 -12.65 -5.90 -9.46
C GLU A 143 -13.90 -5.16 -8.97
N LYS A 144 -14.63 -5.78 -8.04
CA LYS A 144 -15.81 -5.17 -7.42
C LYS A 144 -15.40 -4.10 -6.41
N ALA A 145 -14.39 -4.38 -5.58
CA ALA A 145 -13.94 -3.44 -4.57
C ALA A 145 -13.38 -2.14 -5.15
N ILE A 146 -12.59 -2.23 -6.23
CA ILE A 146 -11.97 -1.04 -6.85
C ILE A 146 -13.02 -0.05 -7.41
N ASP A 147 -14.24 -0.48 -7.67
CA ASP A 147 -15.33 0.38 -8.14
C ASP A 147 -15.78 1.40 -7.08
N HIS A 148 -15.44 1.17 -5.79
CA HIS A 148 -15.65 2.18 -4.77
C HIS A 148 -14.74 3.40 -4.94
N HIS A 149 -13.59 3.26 -5.60
CA HIS A 149 -12.69 4.37 -5.91
C HIS A 149 -13.09 5.08 -7.19
N TRP A 150 -13.88 6.14 -7.08
CA TRP A 150 -14.38 6.90 -8.23
C TRP A 150 -13.27 7.28 -9.22
N PHE A 151 -12.14 7.76 -8.71
CA PHE A 151 -11.00 8.15 -9.54
C PHE A 151 -10.42 6.98 -10.34
N ALA A 152 -10.35 5.79 -9.76
CA ALA A 152 -9.81 4.61 -10.44
C ALA A 152 -10.65 4.16 -11.64
N VAL A 153 -11.96 4.48 -11.63
CA VAL A 153 -12.92 4.10 -12.67
C VAL A 153 -13.19 5.22 -13.68
N HIS A 154 -13.14 6.48 -13.22
CA HIS A 154 -13.59 7.63 -14.02
C HIS A 154 -12.45 8.58 -14.41
N SER A 155 -11.21 8.31 -14.05
CA SER A 155 -10.08 9.12 -14.50
C SER A 155 -9.96 9.13 -16.01
N THR A 156 -9.85 10.33 -16.59
CA THR A 156 -9.62 10.53 -18.03
C THR A 156 -8.13 10.61 -18.37
N SER A 157 -7.26 10.76 -17.37
CA SER A 157 -5.82 10.87 -17.56
C SER A 157 -5.11 9.51 -17.59
N PHE A 158 -5.62 8.54 -16.85
CA PHE A 158 -5.04 7.20 -16.80
C PHE A 158 -6.11 6.17 -16.44
N PRO A 159 -6.22 5.05 -17.18
CA PRO A 159 -7.24 4.02 -16.95
C PRO A 159 -6.82 3.04 -15.85
N TYR A 160 -6.84 3.46 -14.59
CA TYR A 160 -6.28 2.72 -13.45
C TYR A 160 -6.84 1.30 -13.31
N LYS A 161 -8.16 1.14 -13.31
CA LYS A 161 -8.79 -0.19 -13.17
C LYS A 161 -8.37 -1.12 -14.31
N GLU A 162 -8.40 -0.64 -15.54
CA GLU A 162 -8.00 -1.41 -16.74
C GLU A 162 -6.51 -1.78 -16.67
N TYR A 163 -5.64 -0.81 -16.35
CA TYR A 163 -4.21 -1.04 -16.23
C TYR A 163 -3.90 -2.14 -15.23
N TYR A 164 -4.42 -2.02 -14.00
CA TYR A 164 -4.12 -3.01 -12.96
C TYR A 164 -4.78 -4.36 -13.20
N SER A 165 -5.90 -4.43 -13.91
CA SER A 165 -6.49 -5.69 -14.37
C SER A 165 -5.56 -6.39 -15.35
N HIS A 166 -5.03 -5.66 -16.33
CA HIS A 166 -4.09 -6.20 -17.31
C HIS A 166 -2.74 -6.55 -16.68
N LEU A 167 -2.23 -5.71 -15.76
CA LEU A 167 -0.99 -6.00 -15.03
C LEU A 167 -1.09 -7.31 -14.24
N LYS A 168 -2.17 -7.49 -13.46
CA LYS A 168 -2.41 -8.75 -12.72
C LYS A 168 -2.51 -9.95 -13.67
N ARG A 169 -3.15 -9.77 -14.84
CA ARG A 169 -3.22 -10.84 -15.84
C ARG A 169 -1.85 -11.16 -16.44
N LEU A 170 -1.06 -10.14 -16.79
CA LEU A 170 0.30 -10.32 -17.30
C LEU A 170 1.17 -11.08 -16.30
N ARG A 171 1.15 -10.66 -15.03
CA ARG A 171 1.88 -11.33 -13.95
C ARG A 171 1.36 -12.75 -13.69
N GLY A 172 0.07 -12.97 -13.85
CA GLY A 172 -0.53 -14.31 -13.82
C GLY A 172 0.03 -15.24 -14.91
N ILE A 173 0.16 -14.75 -16.15
CA ILE A 173 0.76 -15.52 -17.25
C ILE A 173 2.21 -15.89 -16.91
N GLN A 174 3.00 -14.94 -16.40
CA GLN A 174 4.39 -15.18 -15.99
C GLN A 174 4.48 -16.21 -14.84
N GLY A 175 3.59 -16.11 -13.86
CA GLY A 175 3.47 -17.05 -12.73
C GLY A 175 2.73 -18.36 -13.05
N ARG A 176 2.26 -18.56 -14.30
CA ARG A 176 1.44 -19.71 -14.72
C ARG A 176 0.13 -19.86 -13.93
N LYS A 177 -0.47 -18.72 -13.60
CA LYS A 177 -1.73 -18.59 -12.86
C LYS A 177 -2.74 -17.73 -13.61
N GLY A 178 -3.96 -17.61 -13.10
CA GLY A 178 -4.96 -16.72 -13.66
C GLY A 178 -4.55 -15.25 -13.54
N TYR A 179 -4.29 -14.84 -12.32
CA TYR A 179 -3.88 -13.48 -11.95
C TYR A 179 -2.83 -13.54 -10.85
N CYS A 180 -1.81 -12.69 -10.91
CA CYS A 180 -0.83 -12.51 -9.84
C CYS A 180 -0.64 -11.04 -9.52
N GLU A 181 -0.32 -10.77 -8.25
CA GLU A 181 0.33 -9.53 -7.83
C GLU A 181 1.80 -9.79 -7.57
N CYS A 182 2.62 -8.79 -7.87
CA CYS A 182 4.06 -8.89 -7.70
C CYS A 182 4.55 -7.98 -6.59
N PHE A 183 5.52 -8.50 -5.86
CA PHE A 183 6.19 -7.75 -4.81
C PHE A 183 7.70 -7.91 -4.92
N MET A 184 8.39 -6.84 -4.52
CA MET A 184 9.81 -6.84 -4.24
C MET A 184 10.01 -6.96 -2.73
N ILE A 185 11.11 -7.55 -2.30
CA ILE A 185 11.51 -7.61 -0.89
C ILE A 185 12.68 -6.66 -0.63
N PRO A 186 12.86 -6.13 0.58
CA PRO A 186 14.09 -5.43 0.96
C PRO A 186 15.32 -6.30 0.69
N LYS A 187 16.40 -5.72 0.18
CA LYS A 187 17.64 -6.46 -0.14
C LYS A 187 18.30 -7.07 1.09
N GLU A 188 18.08 -6.46 2.25
CA GLU A 188 18.60 -6.89 3.53
C GLU A 188 17.75 -8.00 4.19
N GLN A 189 16.56 -8.25 3.67
CA GLN A 189 15.67 -9.27 4.19
C GLN A 189 16.06 -10.64 3.64
N TYR A 190 16.21 -11.59 4.54
CA TYR A 190 16.42 -12.99 4.20
C TYR A 190 15.30 -13.85 4.78
N LYS A 191 15.03 -14.97 4.12
CA LYS A 191 14.07 -15.96 4.60
C LYS A 191 14.83 -17.13 5.22
N LEU A 192 14.57 -17.37 6.50
CA LEU A 192 15.07 -18.57 7.18
C LEU A 192 14.12 -19.72 6.89
N VAL A 193 14.61 -20.75 6.23
CA VAL A 193 13.85 -21.96 5.90
C VAL A 193 14.54 -23.19 6.46
N LYS A 194 13.78 -24.23 6.79
CA LYS A 194 14.34 -25.51 7.24
C LYS A 194 14.74 -26.40 6.07
N THR A 195 13.99 -26.34 4.99
CA THR A 195 14.23 -27.11 3.76
C THR A 195 14.07 -26.21 2.55
N LEU A 196 14.62 -26.61 1.40
CA LEU A 196 14.45 -25.88 0.14
C LEU A 196 13.00 -25.93 -0.40
N GLU A 197 12.17 -26.84 0.12
CA GLU A 197 10.74 -26.91 -0.23
C GLU A 197 9.91 -25.81 0.44
N ASP A 198 10.47 -25.13 1.46
CA ASP A 198 9.81 -24.04 2.19
C ASP A 198 10.00 -22.65 1.52
N ILE A 199 10.64 -22.60 0.34
CA ILE A 199 10.95 -21.36 -0.39
C ILE A 199 9.75 -20.87 -1.21
#